data_5dc9cc16a8fc2f4800b3ea97c2823cd6
#
_entry.id   5dc9cc16a8fc2f4800b3ea97c2823cd6
#
_cell.length_a   1.000
_cell.length_b   1.000
_cell.length_c   1.000
_cell.angle_alpha   90.00
_cell.angle_beta   90.00
_cell.angle_gamma   90.00
#
_symmetry.space_group_name_H-M   'P 1'
#
loop_
_entity.id
_entity.type
_entity.pdbx_description
1 polymer ?
#
loop_
_entity_poly.entity_id
_entity_poly.type
_entity_poly.pdbx_seq_one_letter_code
_entity_poly.pdbx_strand_id
1 'polypeptide(L)'
;MEKKINNFLKSFLMVTGIIIVIVIFSIAIAIDIANAADPVNGEKVFKKCVACHSLQEGKNKIGPSLYNLLDRKIGSVEGYKYSKAMKNSCVVWDEESLDKFLTKPRKFIPKTKMAFRGIKKKSLRDDLIAFLKQK
;
A
#
# COMPACT_ATOMS: atom_id res chain seq x y z
N MET A 1 -15.93 27.48 -53.62
CA MET A 1 -14.70 27.65 -52.80
C MET A 1 -14.98 27.47 -51.31
N GLU A 2 -16.04 28.06 -50.79
CA GLU A 2 -16.43 28.00 -49.36
C GLU A 2 -16.64 26.58 -48.79
N LYS A 3 -17.26 25.68 -49.56
CA LYS A 3 -17.54 24.30 -49.09
C LYS A 3 -16.27 23.46 -48.81
N LYS A 4 -15.18 23.70 -49.56
CA LYS A 4 -13.88 23.08 -49.36
C LYS A 4 -13.19 23.60 -48.11
N ILE A 5 -13.30 24.91 -47.86
CA ILE A 5 -12.71 25.55 -46.66
C ILE A 5 -13.40 25.06 -45.39
N ASN A 6 -14.73 24.98 -45.42
CA ASN A 6 -15.50 24.48 -44.27
C ASN A 6 -15.19 23.01 -43.93
N ASN A 7 -15.00 22.16 -44.95
CA ASN A 7 -14.62 20.76 -44.69
C ASN A 7 -13.20 20.64 -44.17
N PHE A 8 -12.27 21.46 -44.67
CA PHE A 8 -10.90 21.49 -44.15
C PHE A 8 -10.87 21.95 -42.69
N LEU A 9 -11.60 23.01 -42.36
CA LEU A 9 -11.68 23.54 -41.01
C LEU A 9 -12.29 22.53 -40.02
N LYS A 10 -13.35 21.82 -40.41
CA LYS A 10 -13.96 20.75 -39.59
C LYS A 10 -13.00 19.61 -39.36
N SER A 11 -12.28 19.18 -40.42
CA SER A 11 -11.26 18.12 -40.29
C SER A 11 -10.11 18.53 -39.38
N PHE A 12 -9.66 19.78 -39.49
CA PHE A 12 -8.59 20.32 -38.63
C PHE A 12 -9.02 20.38 -37.16
N LEU A 13 -10.22 20.88 -36.86
CA LEU A 13 -10.76 20.93 -35.50
C LEU A 13 -10.95 19.50 -34.89
N MET A 14 -11.36 18.54 -35.72
CA MET A 14 -11.52 17.17 -35.29
C MET A 14 -10.17 16.50 -34.94
N VAL A 15 -9.14 16.72 -35.76
CA VAL A 15 -7.81 16.18 -35.51
C VAL A 15 -7.16 16.81 -34.28
N THR A 16 -7.28 18.16 -34.13
CA THR A 16 -6.76 18.84 -32.94
C THR A 16 -7.47 18.37 -31.64
N GLY A 17 -8.79 18.18 -31.72
CA GLY A 17 -9.55 17.62 -30.58
C GLY A 17 -9.08 16.21 -30.17
N ILE A 18 -8.83 15.33 -31.12
CA ILE A 18 -8.32 13.99 -30.87
C ILE A 18 -6.93 14.03 -30.24
N ILE A 19 -6.03 14.89 -30.74
CA ILE A 19 -4.68 15.03 -30.19
C ILE A 19 -4.73 15.50 -28.73
N ILE A 20 -5.57 16.48 -28.41
CA ILE A 20 -5.73 16.99 -27.05
C ILE A 20 -6.21 15.88 -26.12
N VAL A 21 -7.19 15.08 -26.52
CA VAL A 21 -7.70 13.96 -25.71
C VAL A 21 -6.60 12.92 -25.47
N ILE A 22 -5.82 12.57 -26.48
CA ILE A 22 -4.71 11.61 -26.34
C ILE A 22 -3.65 12.13 -25.37
N VAL A 23 -3.30 13.40 -25.46
CA VAL A 23 -2.30 14.04 -24.57
C VAL A 23 -2.79 14.04 -23.12
N ILE A 24 -4.04 14.44 -22.88
CA ILE A 24 -4.63 14.43 -21.53
C ILE A 24 -4.66 13.01 -20.95
N PHE A 25 -5.07 12.04 -21.75
CA PHE A 25 -5.12 10.63 -21.33
C PHE A 25 -3.73 10.06 -21.01
N SER A 26 -2.71 10.42 -21.82
CA SER A 26 -1.33 10.02 -21.57
C SER A 26 -0.76 10.61 -20.28
N ILE A 27 -1.09 11.88 -19.99
CA ILE A 27 -0.67 12.56 -18.75
C ILE A 27 -1.33 11.89 -17.52
N ALA A 28 -2.62 11.56 -17.61
CA ALA A 28 -3.33 10.89 -16.51
C ALA A 28 -2.69 9.54 -16.16
N ILE A 29 -2.36 8.71 -17.15
CA ILE A 29 -1.68 7.42 -16.94
C ILE A 29 -0.30 7.61 -16.29
N ALA A 30 0.46 8.62 -16.71
CA ALA A 30 1.79 8.88 -16.16
C ALA A 30 1.74 9.28 -14.67
N ILE A 31 0.71 9.98 -14.24
CA ILE A 31 0.52 10.38 -12.84
C ILE A 31 0.21 9.15 -11.96
N ASP A 32 -0.61 8.21 -12.44
CA ASP A 32 -0.94 7.00 -11.69
C ASP A 32 0.29 6.12 -11.45
N ILE A 33 1.15 5.98 -12.45
CA ILE A 33 2.40 5.20 -12.32
C ILE A 33 3.36 5.87 -11.32
N ALA A 34 3.44 7.20 -11.30
CA ALA A 34 4.32 7.93 -10.40
C ALA A 34 3.91 7.83 -8.92
N ASN A 35 2.64 7.51 -8.64
CA ASN A 35 2.10 7.36 -7.28
C ASN A 35 1.95 5.90 -6.84
N ALA A 36 2.29 4.92 -7.67
CA ALA A 36 2.23 3.52 -7.31
C ALA A 36 3.21 3.19 -6.18
N ALA A 37 2.76 2.38 -5.21
CA ALA A 37 3.61 1.91 -4.14
C ALA A 37 4.72 0.98 -4.68
N ASP A 38 5.96 1.17 -4.23
CA ASP A 38 7.14 0.42 -4.67
C ASP A 38 7.48 -0.72 -3.69
N PRO A 39 7.19 -1.99 -4.02
CA PRO A 39 7.52 -3.12 -3.15
C PRO A 39 9.04 -3.34 -3.00
N VAL A 40 9.87 -2.90 -3.94
CA VAL A 40 11.35 -3.00 -3.82
C VAL A 40 11.84 -2.03 -2.75
N ASN A 41 11.28 -0.82 -2.70
CA ASN A 41 11.55 0.10 -1.59
C ASN A 41 10.92 -0.41 -0.29
N GLY A 42 9.76 -1.07 -0.36
CA GLY A 42 9.09 -1.72 0.77
C GLY A 42 9.97 -2.76 1.46
N GLU A 43 10.74 -3.55 0.71
CA GLU A 43 11.73 -4.49 1.27
C GLU A 43 12.82 -3.76 2.07
N LYS A 44 13.29 -2.61 1.59
CA LYS A 44 14.25 -1.79 2.33
C LYS A 44 13.65 -1.27 3.64
N VAL A 45 12.39 -0.84 3.60
CA VAL A 45 11.66 -0.40 4.80
C VAL A 45 11.47 -1.56 5.77
N PHE A 46 11.22 -2.77 5.28
CA PHE A 46 11.04 -4.00 6.07
C PHE A 46 12.27 -4.35 6.92
N LYS A 47 13.47 -3.88 6.57
CA LYS A 47 14.67 -4.04 7.41
C LYS A 47 14.49 -3.54 8.85
N LYS A 48 13.55 -2.62 9.09
CA LYS A 48 13.18 -2.15 10.43
C LYS A 48 12.37 -3.20 11.24
N CYS A 49 11.87 -4.23 10.57
CA CYS A 49 10.98 -5.25 11.14
C CYS A 49 11.69 -6.59 11.38
N VAL A 50 12.76 -6.88 10.60
CA VAL A 50 13.43 -8.20 10.59
C VAL A 50 14.03 -8.63 11.92
N ALA A 51 14.39 -7.68 12.78
CA ALA A 51 14.90 -8.00 14.12
C ALA A 51 13.84 -8.73 14.97
N CYS A 52 12.56 -8.37 14.80
CA CYS A 52 11.46 -8.90 15.59
C CYS A 52 10.55 -9.86 14.82
N HIS A 53 10.49 -9.80 13.50
CA HIS A 53 9.55 -10.56 12.67
C HIS A 53 10.27 -11.43 11.64
N SER A 54 9.60 -12.51 11.22
CA SER A 54 10.00 -13.37 10.11
C SER A 54 8.94 -13.27 8.99
N LEU A 55 9.35 -13.55 7.75
CA LEU A 55 8.46 -13.78 6.61
C LEU A 55 8.26 -15.28 6.31
N GLN A 56 8.80 -16.17 7.17
CA GLN A 56 8.63 -17.60 7.02
C GLN A 56 7.38 -18.05 7.77
N GLU A 57 6.61 -18.96 7.14
CA GLU A 57 5.44 -19.55 7.77
C GLU A 57 5.79 -20.21 9.10
N GLY A 58 4.94 -20.04 10.10
CA GLY A 58 5.11 -20.64 11.44
C GLY A 58 6.30 -20.12 12.26
N LYS A 59 7.21 -19.32 11.66
CA LYS A 59 8.42 -18.87 12.36
C LYS A 59 8.18 -17.59 13.13
N ASN A 60 7.77 -17.73 14.37
CA ASN A 60 7.69 -16.62 15.32
C ASN A 60 9.08 -16.26 15.86
N LYS A 61 9.31 -14.98 16.12
CA LYS A 61 10.47 -14.40 16.82
C LYS A 61 9.98 -13.63 18.07
N ILE A 62 10.58 -12.47 18.35
CA ILE A 62 10.07 -11.51 19.35
C ILE A 62 8.65 -11.06 18.99
N GLY A 63 8.36 -10.88 17.69
CA GLY A 63 7.05 -10.70 17.11
C GLY A 63 6.56 -11.93 16.34
N PRO A 64 5.28 -11.97 15.96
CA PRO A 64 4.74 -13.08 15.17
C PRO A 64 5.29 -13.07 13.73
N SER A 65 5.18 -14.22 13.07
CA SER A 65 5.41 -14.31 11.62
C SER A 65 4.48 -13.37 10.87
N LEU A 66 5.02 -12.68 9.85
CA LEU A 66 4.27 -11.81 8.92
C LEU A 66 3.99 -12.50 7.58
N TYR A 67 4.24 -13.81 7.48
CA TYR A 67 3.86 -14.60 6.30
C TYR A 67 2.34 -14.55 6.12
N ASN A 68 1.86 -14.30 4.90
CA ASN A 68 0.44 -14.14 4.58
C ASN A 68 -0.29 -13.22 5.58
N LEU A 69 0.27 -12.02 5.83
CA LEU A 69 -0.27 -11.09 6.83
C LEU A 69 -1.63 -10.51 6.42
N LEU A 70 -1.81 -10.15 5.13
CA LEU A 70 -3.04 -9.56 4.64
C LEU A 70 -4.18 -10.59 4.75
N ASP A 71 -5.39 -10.10 4.95
CA ASP A 71 -6.61 -10.87 5.16
C ASP A 71 -6.63 -11.78 6.40
N ARG A 72 -5.58 -11.72 7.22
CA ARG A 72 -5.48 -12.46 8.47
C ARG A 72 -6.05 -11.67 9.64
N LYS A 73 -6.83 -12.33 10.50
CA LYS A 73 -7.34 -11.73 11.74
C LYS A 73 -6.19 -11.30 12.65
N ILE A 74 -6.30 -10.12 13.24
CA ILE A 74 -5.33 -9.62 14.23
C ILE A 74 -5.26 -10.60 15.41
N GLY A 75 -4.03 -10.91 15.84
CA GLY A 75 -3.82 -11.76 17.01
C GLY A 75 -4.04 -13.25 16.79
N SER A 76 -4.09 -13.74 15.54
CA SER A 76 -4.44 -15.12 15.20
C SER A 76 -3.26 -16.04 14.88
N VAL A 77 -2.01 -15.55 14.81
CA VAL A 77 -0.86 -16.43 14.52
C VAL A 77 -0.72 -17.47 15.61
N GLU A 78 -0.72 -18.73 15.21
CA GLU A 78 -0.59 -19.86 16.10
C GLU A 78 0.76 -19.86 16.85
N GLY A 79 0.75 -20.32 18.09
CA GLY A 79 1.96 -20.40 18.92
C GLY A 79 2.54 -19.06 19.39
N TYR A 80 1.98 -17.90 18.96
CA TYR A 80 2.46 -16.60 19.42
C TYR A 80 1.66 -16.04 20.59
N LYS A 81 2.35 -15.56 21.64
CA LYS A 81 1.73 -14.99 22.86
C LYS A 81 1.41 -13.50 22.69
N TYR A 82 0.29 -13.19 22.05
CA TYR A 82 -0.21 -11.81 21.88
C TYR A 82 -0.59 -11.12 23.21
N SER A 83 -0.70 -9.78 23.18
CA SER A 83 -1.39 -9.05 24.25
C SER A 83 -2.89 -9.36 24.23
N LYS A 84 -3.57 -9.18 25.37
CA LYS A 84 -5.05 -9.30 25.44
C LYS A 84 -5.73 -8.36 24.42
N ALA A 85 -5.21 -7.13 24.24
CA ALA A 85 -5.75 -6.18 23.29
C ALA A 85 -5.67 -6.68 21.83
N MET A 86 -4.57 -7.32 21.44
CA MET A 86 -4.43 -7.92 20.10
C MET A 86 -5.35 -9.14 19.93
N LYS A 87 -5.42 -10.03 20.93
CA LYS A 87 -6.28 -11.22 20.88
C LYS A 87 -7.77 -10.89 20.79
N ASN A 88 -8.19 -9.84 21.46
CA ASN A 88 -9.60 -9.43 21.51
C ASN A 88 -9.98 -8.50 20.34
N SER A 89 -9.05 -8.20 19.45
CA SER A 89 -9.34 -7.41 18.24
C SER A 89 -10.22 -8.23 17.28
N CYS A 90 -11.27 -7.60 16.76
CA CYS A 90 -12.10 -8.17 15.69
C CYS A 90 -11.63 -7.74 14.30
N VAL A 91 -10.55 -6.94 14.22
CA VAL A 91 -10.05 -6.38 12.97
C VAL A 91 -9.26 -7.43 12.19
N VAL A 92 -9.41 -7.40 10.88
CA VAL A 92 -8.58 -8.15 9.91
C VAL A 92 -7.51 -7.20 9.37
N TRP A 93 -6.33 -7.72 9.08
CA TRP A 93 -5.28 -6.96 8.44
C TRP A 93 -5.62 -6.74 6.96
N ASP A 94 -6.12 -5.57 6.63
CA ASP A 94 -6.19 -5.02 5.28
C ASP A 94 -5.20 -3.85 5.12
N GLU A 95 -5.12 -3.27 3.94
CA GLU A 95 -4.20 -2.16 3.68
C GLU A 95 -4.48 -0.96 4.57
N GLU A 96 -5.75 -0.65 4.82
CA GLU A 96 -6.16 0.50 5.61
C GLU A 96 -5.82 0.32 7.10
N SER A 97 -6.19 -0.82 7.68
CA SER A 97 -5.90 -1.14 9.09
C SER A 97 -4.40 -1.24 9.34
N LEU A 98 -3.66 -1.80 8.36
CA LEU A 98 -2.21 -1.91 8.44
C LEU A 98 -1.53 -0.54 8.32
N ASP A 99 -2.00 0.35 7.45
CA ASP A 99 -1.52 1.74 7.37
C ASP A 99 -1.73 2.48 8.69
N LYS A 100 -2.93 2.40 9.27
CA LYS A 100 -3.24 2.98 10.57
C LYS A 100 -2.35 2.43 11.69
N PHE A 101 -2.17 1.11 11.73
CA PHE A 101 -1.32 0.46 12.71
C PHE A 101 0.15 0.86 12.53
N LEU A 102 0.68 0.82 11.32
CA LEU A 102 2.05 1.20 11.02
C LEU A 102 2.32 2.70 11.26
N THR A 103 1.30 3.55 11.18
CA THR A 103 1.44 4.97 11.53
C THR A 103 1.73 5.15 13.02
N LYS A 104 0.98 4.49 13.90
CA LYS A 104 1.14 4.58 15.36
C LYS A 104 0.52 3.36 16.05
N PRO A 105 1.26 2.24 16.21
CA PRO A 105 0.74 0.97 16.69
C PRO A 105 -0.03 1.06 18.01
N ARG A 106 0.53 1.78 18.98
CA ARG A 106 -0.08 1.94 20.32
C ARG A 106 -1.33 2.82 20.34
N LYS A 107 -1.54 3.65 19.31
CA LYS A 107 -2.78 4.42 19.16
C LYS A 107 -3.88 3.56 18.54
N PHE A 108 -3.53 2.75 17.54
CA PHE A 108 -4.47 1.89 16.83
C PHE A 108 -4.90 0.70 17.70
N ILE A 109 -3.95 0.03 18.38
CA ILE A 109 -4.23 -1.02 19.35
C ILE A 109 -3.57 -0.64 20.69
N PRO A 110 -4.30 0.03 21.60
CA PRO A 110 -3.78 0.35 22.92
C PRO A 110 -3.37 -0.92 23.67
N LYS A 111 -2.28 -0.85 24.44
CA LYS A 111 -1.71 -2.00 25.18
C LYS A 111 -1.15 -3.13 24.28
N THR A 112 -0.91 -2.88 22.98
CA THR A 112 -0.08 -3.79 22.18
C THR A 112 1.31 -3.93 22.80
N LYS A 113 1.88 -5.15 22.75
CA LYS A 113 3.26 -5.42 23.20
C LYS A 113 4.31 -4.91 22.21
N MET A 114 3.92 -4.57 20.97
CA MET A 114 4.82 -4.07 19.95
C MET A 114 5.42 -2.71 20.35
N ALA A 115 6.75 -2.65 20.46
CA ALA A 115 7.48 -1.45 20.91
C ALA A 115 7.83 -0.48 19.77
N PHE A 116 7.31 -0.68 18.57
CA PHE A 116 7.58 0.12 17.39
C PHE A 116 6.90 1.50 17.47
N ARG A 117 7.63 2.55 17.11
CA ARG A 117 7.11 3.94 17.16
C ARG A 117 6.22 4.31 15.99
N GLY A 118 6.27 3.54 14.90
CA GLY A 118 5.56 3.78 13.66
C GLY A 118 6.42 4.42 12.57
N ILE A 119 5.82 4.55 11.37
CA ILE A 119 6.40 5.16 10.18
C ILE A 119 5.56 6.39 9.83
N LYS A 120 6.12 7.60 9.94
CA LYS A 120 5.38 8.84 9.70
C LYS A 120 5.03 9.05 8.21
N LYS A 121 5.98 8.78 7.32
CA LYS A 121 5.85 9.04 5.88
C LYS A 121 4.92 8.01 5.24
N LYS A 122 3.81 8.47 4.66
CA LYS A 122 2.80 7.60 4.05
C LYS A 122 3.37 6.74 2.93
N SER A 123 4.15 7.31 2.01
CA SER A 123 4.72 6.54 0.89
C SER A 123 5.57 5.35 1.36
N LEU A 124 6.33 5.48 2.47
CA LEU A 124 7.11 4.35 3.02
C LEU A 124 6.21 3.26 3.64
N ARG A 125 5.02 3.62 4.12
CA ARG A 125 4.05 2.62 4.61
C ARG A 125 3.37 1.92 3.44
N ASP A 126 3.01 2.67 2.39
CA ASP A 126 2.43 2.12 1.18
C ASP A 126 3.39 1.12 0.52
N ASP A 127 4.67 1.50 0.38
CA ASP A 127 5.72 0.62 -0.15
C ASP A 127 5.87 -0.66 0.70
N LEU A 128 5.90 -0.51 2.02
CA LEU A 128 5.99 -1.66 2.94
C LEU A 128 4.77 -2.57 2.83
N ILE A 129 3.56 -2.01 2.72
CA ILE A 129 2.33 -2.79 2.57
C ILE A 129 2.35 -3.53 1.24
N ALA A 130 2.75 -2.86 0.14
CA ALA A 130 2.89 -3.49 -1.17
C ALA A 130 3.90 -4.66 -1.15
N PHE A 131 4.99 -4.53 -0.41
CA PHE A 131 5.94 -5.62 -0.20
C PHE A 131 5.33 -6.77 0.60
N LEU A 132 4.63 -6.49 1.69
CA LEU A 132 4.02 -7.52 2.55
C LEU A 132 2.88 -8.28 1.87
N LYS A 133 2.18 -7.68 0.90
CA LYS A 133 1.17 -8.36 0.08
C LYS A 133 1.72 -9.51 -0.77
N GLN A 134 3.02 -9.55 -1.00
CA GLN A 134 3.69 -10.56 -1.82
C GLN A 134 4.29 -11.71 -1.01
N LYS A 135 4.06 -11.77 0.30
CA LYS A 135 4.75 -12.71 1.23
C LYS A 135 3.81 -13.72 1.87
#